data_96352826a5fb393e54f34d49b86b0513
#
_entry.id   96352826a5fb393e54f34d49b86b0513
#
_cell.length_a   1.000
_cell.length_b   1.000
_cell.length_c   1.000
_cell.angle_alpha   90.00
_cell.angle_beta   90.00
_cell.angle_gamma   90.00
#
_symmetry.space_group_name_H-M   'P 1'
#
loop_
_entity.id
_entity.type
_entity.pdbx_description
1 polymer ?
#
loop_
_entity_poly.entity_id
_entity_poly.type
_entity_poly.pdbx_seq_one_letter_code
_entity_poly.pdbx_strand_id
1 'polypeptide(L)'
;MAEMEMNSKPIVQVEICCNSVLSARNAKSGGAYRIELCQALGEGGTTPSAAAIEYCVKELNLHTRVLIRPRGGNFCYDNEEMRVILRDIELAHRLCADAVVVGFLTPDGDIDTAKTKEAVKAAEGMGVTFHRAFDECRNPSDALERIIDCGCQKLLTSGCMPTAIEGAATLKQLVRQANRRIDIIGASGITTSNVESLIMDTGLYEVHASLKHTVNGLTYTDTGQVKELLRITKNTKPLNP
;
A
#
# COMPACT_ATOMS: atom_id res chain seq x y z
N MET A 1 18.89 38.08 -11.66
CA MET A 1 18.07 37.57 -10.55
C MET A 1 18.11 36.05 -10.68
N ALA A 2 18.94 35.40 -9.87
CA ALA A 2 19.06 33.93 -9.88
C ALA A 2 17.84 33.39 -9.13
N GLU A 3 16.98 32.63 -9.82
CA GLU A 3 15.95 31.82 -9.21
C GLU A 3 16.64 30.80 -8.32
N MET A 4 16.44 30.97 -7.02
CA MET A 4 16.72 29.91 -6.06
C MET A 4 15.70 28.79 -6.34
N GLU A 5 16.09 27.81 -7.15
CA GLU A 5 15.46 26.49 -7.10
C GLU A 5 15.56 25.99 -5.68
N MET A 6 14.49 26.12 -4.93
CA MET A 6 14.32 25.40 -3.68
C MET A 6 14.23 23.92 -4.02
N ASN A 7 15.37 23.26 -3.99
CA ASN A 7 15.54 21.83 -4.09
C ASN A 7 14.89 21.19 -2.84
N SER A 8 13.56 21.17 -2.81
CA SER A 8 12.82 20.50 -1.74
C SER A 8 13.10 19.01 -1.87
N LYS A 9 13.90 18.50 -0.93
CA LYS A 9 14.19 17.07 -0.82
C LYS A 9 12.89 16.29 -0.86
N PRO A 10 12.81 15.23 -1.67
CA PRO A 10 11.62 14.40 -1.65
C PRO A 10 11.40 13.85 -0.24
N ILE A 11 10.23 14.13 0.31
CA ILE A 11 9.82 13.62 1.62
C ILE A 11 9.35 12.20 1.41
N VAL A 12 9.90 11.26 2.19
CA VAL A 12 9.41 9.89 2.19
C VAL A 12 7.96 9.86 2.66
N GLN A 13 7.09 9.29 1.85
CA GLN A 13 5.68 9.13 2.17
C GLN A 13 5.47 7.91 3.07
N VAL A 14 4.60 8.05 4.05
CA VAL A 14 4.25 6.95 4.97
C VAL A 14 2.77 6.64 4.83
N GLU A 15 2.48 5.35 4.69
CA GLU A 15 1.14 4.80 4.74
C GLU A 15 1.01 3.87 5.94
N ILE A 16 -0.03 4.06 6.75
CA ILE A 16 -0.27 3.22 7.92
C ILE A 16 -1.39 2.21 7.62
N CYS A 17 -1.06 0.92 7.74
CA CYS A 17 -2.04 -0.15 7.61
C CYS A 17 -2.95 -0.20 8.85
N CYS A 18 -4.24 0.00 8.64
CA CYS A 18 -5.25 0.06 9.70
C CYS A 18 -6.29 -1.04 9.50
N ASN A 19 -6.35 -1.96 10.45
CA ASN A 19 -7.29 -3.10 10.45
C ASN A 19 -8.63 -2.79 11.12
N SER A 20 -8.85 -1.58 11.52
CA SER A 20 -10.06 -1.14 12.23
C SER A 20 -10.15 0.38 12.30
N VAL A 21 -11.34 0.88 12.63
CA VAL A 21 -11.57 2.30 12.94
C VAL A 21 -10.71 2.78 14.12
N LEU A 22 -10.48 1.93 15.12
CA LEU A 22 -9.57 2.26 16.23
C LEU A 22 -8.14 2.48 15.74
N SER A 23 -7.64 1.59 14.88
CA SER A 23 -6.32 1.74 14.26
C SER A 23 -6.21 3.02 13.44
N ALA A 24 -7.23 3.34 12.63
CA ALA A 24 -7.27 4.57 11.83
C ALA A 24 -7.25 5.83 12.72
N ARG A 25 -8.02 5.85 13.80
CA ARG A 25 -8.03 6.94 14.77
C ARG A 25 -6.67 7.11 15.46
N ASN A 26 -6.04 6.02 15.85
CA ASN A 26 -4.71 6.03 16.46
C ASN A 26 -3.63 6.49 15.48
N ALA A 27 -3.72 6.06 14.21
CA ALA A 27 -2.84 6.54 13.15
C ALA A 27 -2.97 8.06 12.96
N LYS A 28 -4.20 8.58 12.87
CA LYS A 28 -4.47 10.02 12.82
C LYS A 28 -3.90 10.76 14.03
N SER A 29 -4.12 10.25 15.24
CA SER A 29 -3.57 10.83 16.47
C SER A 29 -2.05 10.81 16.50
N GLY A 30 -1.42 9.87 15.80
CA GLY A 30 0.02 9.79 15.57
C GLY A 30 0.54 10.76 14.51
N GLY A 31 -0.34 11.45 13.79
CA GLY A 31 0.01 12.40 12.73
C GLY A 31 0.02 11.80 11.33
N ALA A 32 -0.47 10.56 11.15
CA ALA A 32 -0.57 9.96 9.82
C ALA A 32 -1.54 10.77 8.95
N TYR A 33 -1.10 11.05 7.73
CA TYR A 33 -1.89 11.71 6.70
C TYR A 33 -2.67 10.68 5.85
N ARG A 34 -2.07 9.49 5.63
CA ARG A 34 -2.59 8.45 4.75
C ARG A 34 -2.63 7.10 5.47
N ILE A 35 -3.72 6.38 5.23
CA ILE A 35 -3.89 5.00 5.69
C ILE A 35 -4.27 4.08 4.54
N GLU A 36 -3.92 2.78 4.67
CA GLU A 36 -4.63 1.70 4.00
C GLU A 36 -5.62 1.09 5.00
N LEU A 37 -6.90 1.13 4.68
CA LEU A 37 -7.94 0.54 5.51
C LEU A 37 -8.27 -0.86 5.03
N CYS A 38 -8.19 -1.82 5.94
CA CYS A 38 -8.55 -3.22 5.71
C CYS A 38 -9.30 -3.78 6.93
N GLN A 39 -9.69 -5.03 6.88
CA GLN A 39 -10.12 -5.84 8.01
C GLN A 39 -9.51 -7.23 7.93
N ALA A 40 -9.75 -8.09 8.93
CA ALA A 40 -9.31 -9.49 8.96
C ALA A 40 -7.81 -9.69 8.61
N LEU A 41 -6.91 -8.97 9.27
CA LEU A 41 -5.46 -9.09 9.04
C LEU A 41 -4.91 -10.50 9.26
N GLY A 42 -5.56 -11.35 10.04
CA GLY A 42 -5.22 -12.76 10.19
C GLY A 42 -5.35 -13.54 8.87
N GLU A 43 -6.22 -13.09 7.97
CA GLU A 43 -6.43 -13.61 6.62
C GLU A 43 -5.56 -12.90 5.56
N GLY A 44 -4.63 -12.06 6.00
CA GLY A 44 -3.83 -11.21 5.11
C GLY A 44 -4.52 -9.92 4.69
N GLY A 45 -5.67 -9.59 5.29
CA GLY A 45 -6.49 -8.43 4.99
C GLY A 45 -7.59 -8.73 3.96
N THR A 46 -8.79 -8.20 4.22
CA THR A 46 -9.95 -8.24 3.32
C THR A 46 -10.61 -6.87 3.23
N THR A 47 -11.57 -6.70 2.32
CA THR A 47 -12.33 -5.45 2.13
C THR A 47 -13.00 -5.04 3.45
N PRO A 48 -12.80 -3.80 3.93
CA PRO A 48 -13.46 -3.30 5.13
C PRO A 48 -14.94 -2.97 4.86
N SER A 49 -15.74 -2.84 5.91
CA SER A 49 -17.15 -2.44 5.76
C SER A 49 -17.29 -1.02 5.19
N ALA A 50 -18.36 -0.77 4.45
CA ALA A 50 -18.69 0.54 3.91
C ALA A 50 -18.73 1.63 5.00
N ALA A 51 -19.30 1.32 6.17
CA ALA A 51 -19.35 2.25 7.30
C ALA A 51 -17.96 2.60 7.85
N ALA A 52 -17.00 1.65 7.86
CA ALA A 52 -15.64 1.93 8.28
C ALA A 52 -14.91 2.82 7.27
N ILE A 53 -15.14 2.62 5.96
CA ILE A 53 -14.61 3.47 4.89
C ILE A 53 -15.14 4.90 5.06
N GLU A 54 -16.47 5.04 5.16
CA GLU A 54 -17.13 6.35 5.32
C GLU A 54 -16.62 7.11 6.55
N TYR A 55 -16.49 6.43 7.66
CA TYR A 55 -15.97 7.03 8.90
C TYR A 55 -14.54 7.54 8.74
N CYS A 56 -13.64 6.75 8.14
CA CYS A 56 -12.26 7.15 7.93
C CYS A 56 -12.14 8.34 6.98
N VAL A 57 -12.92 8.35 5.90
CA VAL A 57 -12.91 9.42 4.90
C VAL A 57 -13.57 10.69 5.46
N LYS A 58 -14.81 10.59 5.91
CA LYS A 58 -15.63 11.77 6.22
C LYS A 58 -15.45 12.31 7.63
N GLU A 59 -15.34 11.43 8.64
CA GLU A 59 -15.25 11.88 10.03
C GLU A 59 -13.79 12.01 10.49
N LEU A 60 -12.93 11.08 10.12
CA LEU A 60 -11.51 11.21 10.42
C LEU A 60 -10.78 12.12 9.42
N ASN A 61 -11.33 12.41 8.24
CA ASN A 61 -10.70 13.21 7.19
C ASN A 61 -9.27 12.72 6.90
N LEU A 62 -9.12 11.41 6.70
CA LEU A 62 -7.86 10.75 6.36
C LEU A 62 -7.82 10.43 4.88
N HIS A 63 -6.69 10.62 4.24
CA HIS A 63 -6.45 10.02 2.93
C HIS A 63 -6.52 8.51 3.06
N THR A 64 -7.61 7.94 2.57
CA THR A 64 -7.95 6.53 2.79
C THR A 64 -7.82 5.74 1.50
N ARG A 65 -6.90 4.78 1.49
CA ARG A 65 -6.81 3.72 0.49
C ARG A 65 -7.54 2.50 1.02
N VAL A 66 -8.39 1.92 0.21
CA VAL A 66 -9.26 0.81 0.62
C VAL A 66 -8.76 -0.49 0.01
N LEU A 67 -8.41 -1.46 0.86
CA LEU A 67 -8.12 -2.80 0.37
C LEU A 67 -9.39 -3.43 -0.20
N ILE A 68 -9.34 -3.84 -1.45
CA ILE A 68 -10.42 -4.58 -2.12
C ILE A 68 -9.97 -6.02 -2.33
N ARG A 69 -10.38 -6.89 -1.42
CA ARG A 69 -10.06 -8.31 -1.41
C ARG A 69 -11.21 -9.08 -0.76
N PRO A 70 -11.97 -9.88 -1.52
CA PRO A 70 -13.21 -10.49 -1.04
C PRO A 70 -12.96 -11.60 -0.01
N ARG A 71 -11.80 -12.24 -0.03
CA ARG A 71 -11.42 -13.35 0.86
C ARG A 71 -9.91 -13.46 1.06
N GLY A 72 -9.51 -14.20 2.06
CA GLY A 72 -8.13 -14.70 2.23
C GLY A 72 -7.74 -15.75 1.18
N GLY A 73 -6.54 -16.33 1.31
CA GLY A 73 -5.99 -17.31 0.38
C GLY A 73 -5.37 -16.67 -0.87
N ASN A 74 -5.40 -17.40 -1.99
CA ASN A 74 -4.76 -16.99 -3.25
C ASN A 74 -5.39 -15.76 -3.89
N PHE A 75 -4.77 -15.26 -4.95
CA PHE A 75 -5.19 -14.07 -5.69
C PHE A 75 -5.77 -14.38 -7.08
N CYS A 76 -6.19 -15.64 -7.28
CA CYS A 76 -6.89 -16.09 -8.50
C CYS A 76 -8.39 -16.07 -8.22
N TYR A 77 -9.09 -15.13 -8.79
CA TYR A 77 -10.52 -14.92 -8.56
C TYR A 77 -11.34 -15.39 -9.76
N ASP A 78 -12.51 -15.97 -9.49
CA ASP A 78 -13.47 -16.31 -10.54
C ASP A 78 -14.32 -15.09 -10.97
N ASN A 79 -15.27 -15.31 -11.89
CA ASN A 79 -16.10 -14.23 -12.42
C ASN A 79 -17.09 -13.69 -11.37
N GLU A 80 -17.49 -14.48 -10.39
CA GLU A 80 -18.42 -14.07 -9.34
C GLU A 80 -17.70 -13.22 -8.31
N GLU A 81 -16.52 -13.65 -7.88
CA GLU A 81 -15.64 -12.86 -7.01
C GLU A 81 -15.24 -11.54 -7.67
N MET A 82 -14.95 -11.56 -8.99
CA MET A 82 -14.61 -10.34 -9.73
C MET A 82 -15.78 -9.35 -9.76
N ARG A 83 -17.02 -9.82 -9.89
CA ARG A 83 -18.21 -8.94 -9.79
C ARG A 83 -18.34 -8.29 -8.42
N VAL A 84 -18.00 -9.00 -7.33
CA VAL A 84 -17.97 -8.43 -5.98
C VAL A 84 -16.87 -7.37 -5.87
N ILE A 85 -15.66 -7.68 -6.34
CA ILE A 85 -14.52 -6.75 -6.34
C ILE A 85 -14.86 -5.44 -7.04
N LEU A 86 -15.44 -5.51 -8.24
CA LEU A 86 -15.81 -4.31 -9.01
C LEU A 86 -16.85 -3.46 -8.28
N ARG A 87 -17.85 -4.10 -7.64
CA ARG A 87 -18.85 -3.38 -6.83
C ARG A 87 -18.24 -2.73 -5.57
N ASP A 88 -17.28 -3.38 -4.95
CA ASP A 88 -16.55 -2.82 -3.81
C ASP A 88 -15.71 -1.61 -4.24
N ILE A 89 -15.08 -1.65 -5.43
CA ILE A 89 -14.38 -0.51 -6.02
C ILE A 89 -15.34 0.66 -6.26
N GLU A 90 -16.48 0.43 -6.92
CA GLU A 90 -17.52 1.43 -7.15
C GLU A 90 -18.04 2.02 -5.83
N LEU A 91 -18.20 1.19 -4.81
CA LEU A 91 -18.64 1.64 -3.48
C LEU A 91 -17.59 2.51 -2.81
N ALA A 92 -16.32 2.13 -2.86
CA ALA A 92 -15.21 2.94 -2.34
C ALA A 92 -15.16 4.32 -3.02
N HIS A 93 -15.36 4.36 -4.35
CA HIS A 93 -15.47 5.61 -5.11
C HIS A 93 -16.62 6.50 -4.63
N ARG A 94 -17.82 5.94 -4.49
CA ARG A 94 -18.99 6.67 -3.99
C ARG A 94 -18.81 7.20 -2.56
N LEU A 95 -18.01 6.52 -1.75
CA LEU A 95 -17.66 6.93 -0.38
C LEU A 95 -16.48 7.91 -0.35
N CYS A 96 -15.99 8.35 -1.51
CA CYS A 96 -14.90 9.30 -1.67
C CYS A 96 -13.55 8.80 -1.09
N ALA A 97 -13.27 7.50 -1.21
CA ALA A 97 -11.94 6.99 -0.94
C ALA A 97 -10.94 7.56 -1.96
N ASP A 98 -9.69 7.77 -1.55
CA ASP A 98 -8.65 8.35 -2.42
C ASP A 98 -8.08 7.32 -3.41
N ALA A 99 -8.08 6.06 -3.02
CA ALA A 99 -7.54 4.97 -3.83
C ALA A 99 -8.10 3.62 -3.40
N VAL A 100 -7.96 2.64 -4.28
CA VAL A 100 -8.17 1.22 -3.98
C VAL A 100 -6.88 0.44 -4.10
N VAL A 101 -6.79 -0.65 -3.34
CA VAL A 101 -5.64 -1.54 -3.28
C VAL A 101 -6.11 -2.93 -3.71
N VAL A 102 -5.60 -3.43 -4.83
CA VAL A 102 -6.06 -4.67 -5.50
C VAL A 102 -4.88 -5.53 -5.94
N GLY A 103 -5.13 -6.76 -6.34
CA GLY A 103 -4.09 -7.61 -6.93
C GLY A 103 -4.66 -8.92 -7.43
N PHE A 104 -4.26 -9.30 -8.63
CA PHE A 104 -4.81 -10.43 -9.38
C PHE A 104 -3.69 -11.25 -10.00
N LEU A 105 -3.72 -12.55 -9.75
CA LEU A 105 -2.80 -13.49 -10.38
C LEU A 105 -3.57 -14.51 -11.23
N THR A 106 -2.89 -15.01 -12.25
CA THR A 106 -3.31 -16.23 -12.97
C THR A 106 -2.90 -17.47 -12.17
N PRO A 107 -3.48 -18.65 -12.46
CA PRO A 107 -3.03 -19.89 -11.83
C PRO A 107 -1.54 -20.20 -12.02
N ASP A 108 -0.91 -19.66 -13.08
CA ASP A 108 0.51 -19.83 -13.38
C ASP A 108 1.43 -18.84 -12.60
N GLY A 109 0.86 -17.97 -11.77
CA GLY A 109 1.58 -16.95 -11.00
C GLY A 109 1.99 -15.72 -11.82
N ASP A 110 1.38 -15.47 -12.96
CA ASP A 110 1.54 -14.22 -13.71
C ASP A 110 0.52 -13.18 -13.25
N ILE A 111 0.79 -11.89 -13.54
CA ILE A 111 -0.21 -10.84 -13.32
C ILE A 111 -1.38 -11.05 -14.27
N ASP A 112 -2.61 -11.17 -13.73
CA ASP A 112 -3.83 -11.16 -14.51
C ASP A 112 -4.13 -9.75 -15.01
N THR A 113 -3.57 -9.44 -16.18
CA THR A 113 -3.66 -8.09 -16.75
C THR A 113 -5.08 -7.72 -17.16
N ALA A 114 -5.92 -8.71 -17.51
CA ALA A 114 -7.31 -8.47 -17.87
C ALA A 114 -8.11 -7.96 -16.65
N LYS A 115 -8.06 -8.68 -15.52
CA LYS A 115 -8.72 -8.27 -14.28
C LYS A 115 -8.12 -7.00 -13.69
N THR A 116 -6.80 -6.82 -13.78
CA THR A 116 -6.14 -5.61 -13.31
C THR A 116 -6.63 -4.38 -14.08
N LYS A 117 -6.72 -4.43 -15.42
CA LYS A 117 -7.25 -3.34 -16.24
C LYS A 117 -8.73 -3.07 -15.97
N GLU A 118 -9.50 -4.11 -15.73
CA GLU A 118 -10.93 -3.98 -15.37
C GLU A 118 -11.09 -3.24 -14.03
N ALA A 119 -10.30 -3.58 -13.03
CA ALA A 119 -10.27 -2.88 -11.73
C ALA A 119 -9.82 -1.42 -11.87
N VAL A 120 -8.76 -1.15 -12.65
CA VAL A 120 -8.30 0.22 -12.93
C VAL A 120 -9.39 1.05 -13.61
N LYS A 121 -10.11 0.46 -14.57
CA LYS A 121 -11.25 1.11 -15.23
C LYS A 121 -12.40 1.40 -14.25
N ALA A 122 -12.73 0.46 -13.38
CA ALA A 122 -13.79 0.62 -12.38
C ALA A 122 -13.46 1.67 -11.31
N ALA A 123 -12.19 1.98 -11.10
CA ALA A 123 -11.76 3.00 -10.14
C ALA A 123 -12.10 4.44 -10.54
N GLU A 124 -12.49 4.69 -11.81
CA GLU A 124 -13.03 5.99 -12.28
C GLU A 124 -12.18 7.21 -11.87
N GLY A 125 -10.85 7.10 -11.94
CA GLY A 125 -9.93 8.18 -11.59
C GLY A 125 -9.41 8.15 -10.15
N MET A 126 -9.93 7.30 -9.26
CA MET A 126 -9.24 7.00 -8.00
C MET A 126 -7.87 6.38 -8.28
N GLY A 127 -6.92 6.57 -7.37
CA GLY A 127 -5.65 5.87 -7.43
C GLY A 127 -5.83 4.34 -7.32
N VAL A 128 -5.01 3.57 -8.04
CA VAL A 128 -4.97 2.11 -7.92
C VAL A 128 -3.57 1.66 -7.52
N THR A 129 -3.49 0.94 -6.40
CA THR A 129 -2.27 0.29 -5.93
C THR A 129 -2.40 -1.21 -6.18
N PHE A 130 -1.39 -1.81 -6.81
CA PHE A 130 -1.29 -3.26 -6.85
C PHE A 130 -0.64 -3.75 -5.55
N HIS A 131 -1.29 -4.66 -4.83
CA HIS A 131 -0.85 -5.10 -3.52
C HIS A 131 0.13 -6.29 -3.55
N ARG A 132 0.42 -6.85 -2.38
CA ARG A 132 1.39 -7.93 -2.17
C ARG A 132 1.09 -9.27 -2.87
N ALA A 133 0.02 -9.39 -3.65
CA ALA A 133 -0.10 -10.47 -4.63
C ALA A 133 1.12 -10.51 -5.57
N PHE A 134 1.76 -9.35 -5.79
CA PHE A 134 3.03 -9.24 -6.48
C PHE A 134 4.14 -10.11 -5.87
N ASP A 135 4.16 -10.25 -4.54
CA ASP A 135 5.19 -11.03 -3.85
C ASP A 135 5.09 -12.54 -4.12
N GLU A 136 3.97 -13.00 -4.70
CA GLU A 136 3.72 -14.38 -5.12
C GLU A 136 3.88 -14.59 -6.63
N CYS A 137 4.25 -13.56 -7.38
CA CYS A 137 4.40 -13.66 -8.83
C CYS A 137 5.65 -14.46 -9.23
N ARG A 138 5.56 -15.11 -10.39
CA ARG A 138 6.64 -15.94 -10.93
C ARG A 138 7.89 -15.15 -11.34
N ASN A 139 7.70 -13.97 -11.91
CA ASN A 139 8.77 -13.11 -12.42
C ASN A 139 8.53 -11.64 -12.04
N PRO A 140 9.17 -11.13 -10.99
CA PRO A 140 8.94 -9.77 -10.51
C PRO A 140 9.26 -8.68 -11.54
N SER A 141 10.30 -8.87 -12.37
CA SER A 141 10.67 -7.85 -13.36
C SER A 141 9.62 -7.71 -14.47
N ASP A 142 9.10 -8.83 -14.99
CA ASP A 142 8.03 -8.83 -15.99
C ASP A 142 6.68 -8.38 -15.36
N ALA A 143 6.41 -8.81 -14.14
CA ALA A 143 5.22 -8.43 -13.40
C ALA A 143 5.12 -6.91 -13.19
N LEU A 144 6.25 -6.25 -12.88
CA LEU A 144 6.29 -4.78 -12.72
C LEU A 144 5.87 -4.08 -14.02
N GLU A 145 6.39 -4.48 -15.19
CA GLU A 145 6.03 -3.87 -16.47
C GLU A 145 4.53 -4.08 -16.77
N ARG A 146 4.02 -5.29 -16.54
CA ARG A 146 2.59 -5.58 -16.75
C ARG A 146 1.69 -4.72 -15.85
N ILE A 147 2.08 -4.48 -14.60
CA ILE A 147 1.33 -3.62 -13.67
C ILE A 147 1.34 -2.16 -14.13
N ILE A 148 2.48 -1.68 -14.61
CA ILE A 148 2.61 -0.34 -15.20
C ILE A 148 1.69 -0.22 -16.43
N ASP A 149 1.73 -1.20 -17.34
CA ASP A 149 0.91 -1.23 -18.56
C ASP A 149 -0.60 -1.37 -18.28
N CYS A 150 -0.96 -1.85 -17.10
CA CYS A 150 -2.36 -1.88 -16.65
C CYS A 150 -2.84 -0.52 -16.13
N GLY A 151 -1.94 0.44 -15.87
CA GLY A 151 -2.28 1.78 -15.39
C GLY A 151 -2.35 1.92 -13.87
N CYS A 152 -1.77 0.98 -13.11
CA CYS A 152 -1.61 1.14 -11.67
C CYS A 152 -0.59 2.26 -11.38
N GLN A 153 -0.88 3.11 -10.38
CA GLN A 153 0.01 4.20 -9.98
C GLN A 153 1.03 3.77 -8.92
N LYS A 154 0.73 2.71 -8.16
CA LYS A 154 1.61 2.25 -7.08
C LYS A 154 1.66 0.72 -7.01
N LEU A 155 2.80 0.23 -6.55
CA LEU A 155 3.05 -1.18 -6.26
C LEU A 155 3.47 -1.33 -4.80
N LEU A 156 2.69 -2.09 -4.01
CA LEU A 156 2.99 -2.45 -2.64
C LEU A 156 3.65 -3.83 -2.60
N THR A 157 4.88 -3.92 -2.11
CA THR A 157 5.65 -5.17 -2.13
C THR A 157 6.66 -5.25 -1.00
N SER A 158 7.01 -6.46 -0.59
CA SER A 158 8.15 -6.75 0.28
C SER A 158 9.41 -7.16 -0.50
N GLY A 159 9.38 -7.06 -1.83
CA GLY A 159 10.47 -7.56 -2.68
C GLY A 159 10.46 -9.07 -2.81
N CYS A 160 9.28 -9.70 -2.82
CA CYS A 160 9.05 -11.15 -2.94
C CYS A 160 9.70 -11.97 -1.80
N MET A 161 9.87 -11.35 -0.63
CA MET A 161 10.42 -11.98 0.57
C MET A 161 9.47 -11.82 1.75
N PRO A 162 9.63 -12.56 2.85
CA PRO A 162 8.76 -12.42 4.03
C PRO A 162 8.70 -11.00 4.59
N THR A 163 9.83 -10.28 4.56
CA THR A 163 9.94 -8.89 5.02
C THR A 163 10.63 -7.99 4.00
N ALA A 164 10.34 -6.68 4.06
CA ALA A 164 11.01 -5.69 3.21
C ALA A 164 12.52 -5.63 3.43
N ILE A 165 13.00 -5.95 4.62
CA ILE A 165 14.44 -6.01 4.92
C ILE A 165 15.11 -7.16 4.16
N GLU A 166 14.51 -8.34 4.20
CA GLU A 166 15.00 -9.51 3.46
C GLU A 166 14.92 -9.28 1.94
N GLY A 167 13.89 -8.57 1.48
CA GLY A 167 13.66 -8.21 0.08
C GLY A 167 14.36 -6.94 -0.40
N ALA A 168 15.22 -6.30 0.42
CA ALA A 168 15.81 -5.00 0.09
C ALA A 168 16.55 -4.98 -1.26
N ALA A 169 17.23 -6.05 -1.63
CA ALA A 169 17.92 -6.15 -2.92
C ALA A 169 16.93 -6.10 -4.10
N THR A 170 15.82 -6.84 -4.01
CA THR A 170 14.76 -6.82 -5.02
C THR A 170 14.04 -5.46 -5.04
N LEU A 171 13.72 -4.90 -3.88
CA LEU A 171 13.12 -3.56 -3.78
C LEU A 171 13.96 -2.51 -4.48
N LYS A 172 15.29 -2.53 -4.29
CA LYS A 172 16.23 -1.64 -4.97
C LYS A 172 16.19 -1.81 -6.49
N GLN A 173 16.11 -3.04 -6.98
CA GLN A 173 16.00 -3.33 -8.41
C GLN A 173 14.67 -2.81 -8.97
N LEU A 174 13.55 -3.04 -8.27
CA LEU A 174 12.23 -2.58 -8.68
C LEU A 174 12.16 -1.04 -8.70
N VAL A 175 12.73 -0.34 -7.73
CA VAL A 175 12.80 1.12 -7.71
C VAL A 175 13.55 1.65 -8.95
N ARG A 176 14.69 1.06 -9.29
CA ARG A 176 15.46 1.41 -10.50
C ARG A 176 14.67 1.12 -11.77
N GLN A 177 14.09 -0.08 -11.89
CA GLN A 177 13.31 -0.49 -13.05
C GLN A 177 12.06 0.36 -13.23
N ALA A 178 11.37 0.67 -12.14
CA ALA A 178 10.18 1.54 -12.17
C ALA A 178 10.49 2.91 -12.79
N ASN A 179 11.68 3.45 -12.55
CA ASN A 179 12.14 4.73 -13.11
C ASN A 179 11.05 5.81 -13.06
N ARG A 180 10.37 5.94 -11.91
CA ARG A 180 9.26 6.89 -11.65
C ARG A 180 8.01 6.71 -12.51
N ARG A 181 7.88 5.61 -13.25
CA ARG A 181 6.65 5.28 -14.01
C ARG A 181 5.55 4.78 -13.08
N ILE A 182 5.93 4.22 -11.92
CA ILE A 182 5.07 3.75 -10.85
C ILE A 182 5.81 3.95 -9.52
N ASP A 183 5.10 4.28 -8.45
CA ASP A 183 5.69 4.39 -7.11
C ASP A 183 5.79 3.01 -6.45
N ILE A 184 6.97 2.65 -5.98
CA ILE A 184 7.19 1.42 -5.21
C ILE A 184 7.02 1.72 -3.72
N ILE A 185 6.09 1.01 -3.07
CA ILE A 185 5.83 1.11 -1.63
C ILE A 185 6.44 -0.12 -0.96
N GLY A 186 7.47 0.08 -0.14
CA GLY A 186 8.04 -1.00 0.66
C GLY A 186 7.10 -1.40 1.80
N ALA A 187 6.86 -2.70 1.98
CA ALA A 187 5.92 -3.22 2.97
C ALA A 187 6.40 -4.51 3.65
N SER A 188 5.78 -4.84 4.75
CA SER A 188 6.05 -6.02 5.60
C SER A 188 7.27 -5.88 6.50
N GLY A 189 7.04 -6.01 7.80
CA GLY A 189 8.11 -5.98 8.81
C GLY A 189 8.78 -4.63 9.01
N ILE A 190 8.21 -3.53 8.50
CA ILE A 190 8.75 -2.18 8.68
C ILE A 190 8.41 -1.67 10.08
N THR A 191 9.45 -1.20 10.78
CA THR A 191 9.41 -0.70 12.14
C THR A 191 10.21 0.60 12.26
N THR A 192 10.12 1.26 13.40
CA THR A 192 10.94 2.44 13.72
C THR A 192 12.43 2.16 13.77
N SER A 193 12.84 0.92 14.02
CA SER A 193 14.25 0.53 14.12
C SER A 193 14.92 0.18 12.78
N ASN A 194 14.13 -0.09 11.72
CA ASN A 194 14.69 -0.53 10.45
C ASN A 194 14.32 0.35 9.23
N VAL A 195 13.36 1.25 9.36
CA VAL A 195 12.86 2.06 8.24
C VAL A 195 13.92 2.95 7.62
N GLU A 196 14.81 3.54 8.43
CA GLU A 196 15.85 4.45 7.94
C GLU A 196 16.84 3.70 7.03
N SER A 197 17.40 2.58 7.51
CA SER A 197 18.31 1.76 6.72
C SER A 197 17.65 1.24 5.45
N LEU A 198 16.41 0.75 5.53
CA LEU A 198 15.65 0.29 4.37
C LEU A 198 15.53 1.37 3.30
N ILE A 199 15.14 2.58 3.66
CA ILE A 199 15.01 3.71 2.72
C ILE A 199 16.37 4.05 2.08
N MET A 200 17.43 4.12 2.87
CA MET A 200 18.77 4.45 2.39
C MET A 200 19.30 3.38 1.44
N ASP A 201 19.11 2.11 1.75
CA ASP A 201 19.64 1.00 0.97
C ASP A 201 18.89 0.77 -0.35
N THR A 202 17.58 1.02 -0.35
CA THR A 202 16.71 0.69 -1.48
C THR A 202 16.40 1.87 -2.40
N GLY A 203 16.44 3.10 -1.88
CA GLY A 203 15.98 4.29 -2.59
C GLY A 203 14.45 4.45 -2.60
N LEU A 204 13.74 3.75 -1.71
CA LEU A 204 12.28 3.89 -1.59
C LEU A 204 11.88 5.31 -1.16
N TYR A 205 10.84 5.85 -1.81
CA TYR A 205 10.19 7.11 -1.44
C TYR A 205 8.87 6.88 -0.69
N GLU A 206 8.39 5.64 -0.62
CA GLU A 206 7.17 5.30 0.11
C GLU A 206 7.35 4.03 0.93
N VAL A 207 6.82 4.04 2.14
CA VAL A 207 6.83 2.89 3.06
C VAL A 207 5.45 2.68 3.67
N HIS A 208 5.12 1.41 3.91
CA HIS A 208 3.87 0.96 4.49
C HIS A 208 4.13 0.15 5.75
N ALA A 209 3.56 0.56 6.87
CA ALA A 209 3.76 -0.08 8.15
C ALA A 209 2.45 -0.19 8.94
N SER A 210 2.27 -1.30 9.67
CA SER A 210 1.10 -1.49 10.54
C SER A 210 1.33 -1.01 11.96
N LEU A 211 2.57 -1.05 12.46
CA LEU A 211 2.96 -0.61 13.81
C LEU A 211 2.02 -1.15 14.90
N LYS A 212 1.76 -2.46 14.83
CA LYS A 212 0.75 -3.14 15.64
C LYS A 212 1.16 -3.24 17.10
N HIS A 213 0.20 -3.00 17.97
CA HIS A 213 0.26 -3.29 19.39
C HIS A 213 -0.96 -4.14 19.81
N THR A 214 -0.75 -5.13 20.64
CA THR A 214 -1.83 -6.02 21.13
C THR A 214 -2.02 -5.85 22.62
N VAL A 215 -3.23 -5.45 23.02
CA VAL A 215 -3.63 -5.32 24.43
C VAL A 215 -4.94 -6.03 24.62
N ASN A 216 -5.02 -6.90 25.62
CA ASN A 216 -6.23 -7.65 25.96
C ASN A 216 -6.86 -8.39 24.75
N GLY A 217 -6.02 -8.97 23.88
CA GLY A 217 -6.46 -9.68 22.68
C GLY A 217 -6.89 -8.80 21.51
N LEU A 218 -6.90 -7.48 21.66
CA LEU A 218 -7.17 -6.53 20.58
C LEU A 218 -5.87 -6.01 19.98
N THR A 219 -5.73 -6.13 18.66
CA THR A 219 -4.57 -5.62 17.92
C THR A 219 -4.96 -4.35 17.19
N TYR A 220 -4.21 -3.28 17.43
CA TYR A 220 -4.42 -1.97 16.81
C TYR A 220 -3.10 -1.24 16.60
N THR A 221 -3.11 -0.19 15.79
CA THR A 221 -1.96 0.67 15.52
C THR A 221 -1.57 1.48 16.74
N ASP A 222 -0.28 1.52 17.07
CA ASP A 222 0.26 2.29 18.19
C ASP A 222 0.56 3.73 17.77
N THR A 223 -0.06 4.69 18.46
CA THR A 223 0.08 6.13 18.20
C THR A 223 1.51 6.64 18.38
N GLY A 224 2.23 6.13 19.38
CA GLY A 224 3.62 6.53 19.67
C GLY A 224 4.58 6.07 18.58
N GLN A 225 4.43 4.82 18.14
CA GLN A 225 5.22 4.28 17.02
C GLN A 225 4.93 5.02 15.71
N VAL A 226 3.68 5.42 15.45
CA VAL A 226 3.34 6.24 14.26
C VAL A 226 4.08 7.58 14.30
N LYS A 227 4.03 8.30 15.42
CA LYS A 227 4.77 9.57 15.60
C LYS A 227 6.26 9.40 15.35
N GLU A 228 6.84 8.35 15.90
CA GLU A 228 8.28 8.09 15.77
C GLU A 228 8.66 7.71 14.35
N LEU A 229 7.88 6.84 13.67
CA LEU A 229 8.12 6.48 12.29
C LEU A 229 8.08 7.73 11.37
N LEU A 230 7.09 8.60 11.55
CA LEU A 230 6.98 9.84 10.80
C LEU A 230 8.14 10.79 11.06
N ARG A 231 8.63 10.87 12.31
CA ARG A 231 9.82 11.67 12.67
C ARG A 231 11.08 11.17 11.96
N ILE A 232 11.28 9.86 11.94
CA ILE A 232 12.44 9.25 11.28
C ILE A 232 12.36 9.49 9.76
N THR A 233 11.25 9.15 9.12
CA THR A 233 11.10 9.24 7.66
C THR A 233 11.20 10.69 7.14
N LYS A 234 10.75 11.67 7.92
CA LYS A 234 10.90 13.09 7.58
C LYS A 234 12.36 13.52 7.46
N ASN A 235 13.25 12.90 8.22
CA ASN A 235 14.67 13.23 8.26
C ASN A 235 15.53 12.31 7.37
N THR A 236 14.97 11.22 6.90
CA THR A 236 15.68 10.25 6.04
C THR A 236 15.61 10.69 4.58
N LYS A 237 16.72 10.56 3.88
CA LYS A 237 16.81 10.82 2.44
C LYS A 237 17.09 9.51 1.73
N PRO A 238 16.24 9.11 0.78
CA PRO A 238 16.58 8.02 -0.11
C PRO A 238 17.89 8.33 -0.85
N LEU A 239 18.77 7.34 -0.97
CA LEU A 239 19.86 7.47 -1.92
C LEU A 239 19.26 7.53 -3.32
N ASN A 240 19.75 8.45 -4.15
CA ASN A 240 19.33 8.48 -5.56
C ASN A 240 19.61 7.09 -6.17
N PRO A 241 18.59 6.43 -6.77
CA PRO A 241 18.75 5.09 -7.34
C PRO A 241 19.67 5.06 -8.55
#